data_2ab831efae1d6082c45cac4e150deeaf
#
_entry.id   2ab831efae1d6082c45cac4e150deeaf
#
_cell.length_a   1.000
_cell.length_b   1.000
_cell.length_c   1.000
_cell.angle_alpha   90.00
_cell.angle_beta   90.00
_cell.angle_gamma   90.00
#
_symmetry.space_group_name_H-M   'P 1'
#
loop_
_entity.id
_entity.type
_entity.pdbx_description
1 polymer ?
#
loop_
_entity_poly.entity_id
_entity_poly.type
_entity_poly.pdbx_seq_one_letter_code
_entity_poly.pdbx_strand_id
1 'polypeptide(L)'
;RFIQYASIASDDGVVGYLPDTKTLLPDVRSFEPTYLLGVPRVFEKVFNAARQGAHDSGKGKIFDAAADTAIAYSQAQQDGGAGIVLKGKHLLFDKLVYGKLRTALGGQCEMAISGGAPLGARLGHFFSGVGIPVYEGYGLTETTAAFSVNTPGAVKIGTVGRPLPGNSARIAEDGEIMLHGGVVFGGYWNNPTATDAAIETRASGAATGDATASAPTGNETERWFHTGDIGTIDDEGFLKITGRKKELIVTAGGKNVSPSGLEDVIRASALVSQALVVGEAKPFVGALITIDAEAFPSWKERAGKPADATVADLADDPDLHAEIQSAVDEANLTVSHAEAIKKFRILSTDFSEESGEMTPTLKVKRNVVTEKFSADIEAIYQK
;
A
#
# COMPACT_ATOMS: atom_id res chain seq x y z
N ARG A 1 12.52 8.04 -11.24
CA ARG A 1 13.25 8.80 -12.29
C ARG A 1 12.34 9.21 -13.45
N PHE A 2 11.49 8.34 -14.02
CA PHE A 2 10.64 8.68 -15.18
C PHE A 2 9.79 9.95 -14.94
N ILE A 3 8.98 10.01 -13.88
CA ILE A 3 8.13 11.17 -13.57
C ILE A 3 8.98 12.42 -13.35
N GLN A 4 10.12 12.28 -12.69
CA GLN A 4 11.09 13.35 -12.47
C GLN A 4 11.61 13.94 -13.79
N TYR A 5 12.02 13.10 -14.73
CA TYR A 5 12.47 13.57 -16.03
C TYR A 5 11.34 14.15 -16.86
N ALA A 6 10.15 13.56 -16.81
CA ALA A 6 8.97 14.09 -17.48
C ALA A 6 8.59 15.48 -16.95
N SER A 7 8.67 15.70 -15.63
CA SER A 7 8.42 17.00 -15.03
C SER A 7 9.47 18.05 -15.40
N ILE A 8 10.75 17.67 -15.51
CA ILE A 8 11.82 18.56 -15.96
C ILE A 8 11.71 18.87 -17.47
N ALA A 9 11.23 17.90 -18.25
CA ALA A 9 11.03 18.07 -19.69
C ALA A 9 9.79 18.91 -20.06
N SER A 10 8.85 19.09 -19.11
CA SER A 10 7.77 20.07 -19.26
C SER A 10 8.34 21.46 -18.91
N ASP A 11 8.25 22.42 -19.83
CA ASP A 11 8.94 23.72 -19.73
C ASP A 11 8.64 24.54 -18.46
N ASP A 12 7.55 24.25 -17.74
CA ASP A 12 7.09 24.99 -16.55
C ASP A 12 7.16 24.17 -15.24
N GLY A 13 7.78 22.98 -15.25
CA GLY A 13 7.81 22.08 -14.09
C GLY A 13 8.91 22.42 -13.11
N VAL A 14 8.55 22.79 -11.87
CA VAL A 14 9.50 22.92 -10.74
C VAL A 14 9.42 21.67 -9.86
N VAL A 15 10.55 20.95 -9.75
CA VAL A 15 10.63 19.70 -8.99
C VAL A 15 11.30 19.96 -7.64
N GLY A 16 10.55 19.75 -6.53
CA GLY A 16 11.07 19.74 -5.17
C GLY A 16 11.39 18.32 -4.72
N TYR A 17 12.52 18.16 -4.05
CA TYR A 17 12.94 16.90 -3.44
C TYR A 17 12.87 16.98 -1.93
N LEU A 18 12.22 16.00 -1.31
CA LEU A 18 12.17 15.85 0.13
C LEU A 18 13.29 14.90 0.58
N PRO A 19 14.33 15.38 1.26
CA PRO A 19 15.47 14.55 1.66
C PRO A 19 15.18 13.70 2.89
N ASP A 20 14.30 14.15 3.79
CA ASP A 20 13.95 13.46 5.04
C ASP A 20 12.43 13.46 5.26
N THR A 21 11.89 12.28 5.48
CA THR A 21 10.45 12.11 5.80
C THR A 21 10.06 12.68 7.17
N LYS A 22 11.01 13.01 8.05
CA LYS A 22 10.73 13.68 9.35
C LYS A 22 10.28 15.12 9.17
N THR A 23 10.74 15.79 8.10
CA THR A 23 10.38 17.18 7.77
C THR A 23 9.28 17.28 6.72
N LEU A 24 8.59 16.15 6.42
CA LEU A 24 7.60 16.07 5.35
C LEU A 24 6.57 17.20 5.36
N LEU A 25 5.84 17.39 6.46
CA LEU A 25 4.75 18.36 6.50
C LEU A 25 5.22 19.82 6.42
N PRO A 26 6.27 20.26 7.17
CA PRO A 26 6.83 21.59 7.01
C PRO A 26 7.32 21.88 5.59
N ASP A 27 8.02 20.92 4.98
CA ASP A 27 8.62 21.11 3.66
C ASP A 27 7.56 21.14 2.54
N VAL A 28 6.58 20.21 2.57
CA VAL A 28 5.45 20.22 1.62
C VAL A 28 4.63 21.50 1.76
N ARG A 29 4.39 21.96 2.98
CA ARG A 29 3.67 23.22 3.23
C ARG A 29 4.43 24.44 2.71
N SER A 30 5.75 24.45 2.82
CA SER A 30 6.61 25.54 2.33
C SER A 30 6.75 25.56 0.81
N PHE A 31 6.79 24.37 0.19
CA PHE A 31 6.93 24.20 -1.25
C PHE A 31 5.63 24.43 -2.02
N GLU A 32 4.46 24.22 -1.38
CA GLU A 32 3.13 24.35 -1.97
C GLU A 32 2.96 23.57 -3.30
N PRO A 33 3.21 22.23 -3.31
CA PRO A 33 3.17 21.46 -4.54
C PRO A 33 1.77 21.43 -5.14
N THR A 34 1.68 21.47 -6.49
CA THR A 34 0.43 21.22 -7.23
C THR A 34 0.15 19.73 -7.37
N TYR A 35 1.17 18.91 -7.36
CA TYR A 35 1.04 17.45 -7.23
C TYR A 35 2.12 16.86 -6.31
N LEU A 36 1.79 15.76 -5.65
CA LEU A 36 2.69 15.06 -4.74
C LEU A 36 2.97 13.65 -5.27
N LEU A 37 4.25 13.32 -5.48
CA LEU A 37 4.69 11.97 -5.81
C LEU A 37 5.30 11.32 -4.56
N GLY A 38 4.74 10.21 -4.12
CA GLY A 38 5.25 9.52 -2.94
C GLY A 38 5.03 8.02 -2.96
N VAL A 39 5.71 7.34 -2.05
CA VAL A 39 5.39 5.95 -1.69
C VAL A 39 4.24 5.95 -0.66
N PRO A 40 3.50 4.84 -0.48
CA PRO A 40 2.37 4.78 0.46
C PRO A 40 2.68 5.31 1.86
N ARG A 41 3.87 5.05 2.39
CA ARG A 41 4.30 5.52 3.72
C ARG A 41 4.23 7.05 3.89
N VAL A 42 4.39 7.81 2.82
CA VAL A 42 4.23 9.28 2.85
C VAL A 42 2.79 9.64 3.19
N PHE A 43 1.83 8.99 2.55
CA PHE A 43 0.40 9.21 2.78
C PHE A 43 -0.06 8.72 4.15
N GLU A 44 0.47 7.59 4.62
CA GLU A 44 0.26 7.09 5.98
C GLU A 44 0.73 8.12 7.01
N LYS A 45 1.95 8.66 6.87
CA LYS A 45 2.49 9.69 7.77
C LYS A 45 1.63 10.96 7.79
N VAL A 46 1.18 11.43 6.63
CA VAL A 46 0.28 12.60 6.56
C VAL A 46 -1.02 12.33 7.31
N PHE A 47 -1.65 11.19 7.08
CA PHE A 47 -2.88 10.79 7.76
C PHE A 47 -2.67 10.70 9.27
N ASN A 48 -1.64 9.95 9.70
CA ASN A 48 -1.38 9.68 11.11
C ASN A 48 -1.00 10.97 11.87
N ALA A 49 -0.17 11.83 11.29
CA ALA A 49 0.19 13.12 11.89
C ALA A 49 -1.03 14.03 12.04
N ALA A 50 -1.93 14.08 11.06
CA ALA A 50 -3.16 14.86 11.13
C ALA A 50 -4.12 14.32 12.20
N ARG A 51 -4.28 12.99 12.25
CA ARG A 51 -5.10 12.31 13.27
C ARG A 51 -4.55 12.56 14.66
N GLN A 52 -3.23 12.36 14.86
CA GLN A 52 -2.57 12.57 16.13
C GLN A 52 -2.75 14.02 16.62
N GLY A 53 -2.44 15.02 15.78
CA GLY A 53 -2.62 16.42 16.13
C GLY A 53 -4.08 16.79 16.48
N ALA A 54 -5.06 16.12 15.88
CA ALA A 54 -6.45 16.28 16.24
C ALA A 54 -6.75 15.68 17.63
N HIS A 55 -6.23 14.49 17.93
CA HIS A 55 -6.38 13.84 19.23
C HIS A 55 -5.71 14.68 20.35
N ASP A 56 -4.50 15.15 20.15
CA ASP A 56 -3.75 15.99 21.10
C ASP A 56 -4.48 17.32 21.39
N SER A 57 -5.22 17.84 20.41
CA SER A 57 -6.05 19.06 20.59
C SER A 57 -7.47 18.78 21.11
N GLY A 58 -7.78 17.55 21.56
CA GLY A 58 -9.10 17.15 22.04
C GLY A 58 -10.18 17.03 20.96
N LYS A 59 -9.79 17.05 19.67
CA LYS A 59 -10.70 16.97 18.50
C LYS A 59 -10.65 15.64 17.77
N GLY A 60 -10.04 14.62 18.37
CA GLY A 60 -9.83 13.31 17.74
C GLY A 60 -11.12 12.68 17.23
N LYS A 61 -12.19 12.64 18.03
CA LYS A 61 -13.51 12.12 17.62
C LYS A 61 -14.09 12.85 16.40
N ILE A 62 -13.81 14.16 16.24
CA ILE A 62 -14.27 14.93 15.09
C ILE A 62 -13.47 14.52 13.85
N PHE A 63 -12.15 14.34 14.01
CA PHE A 63 -11.29 13.87 12.93
C PHE A 63 -11.67 12.46 12.47
N ASP A 64 -11.86 11.53 13.41
CA ASP A 64 -12.23 10.15 13.09
C ASP A 64 -13.57 10.11 12.33
N ALA A 65 -14.60 10.83 12.81
CA ALA A 65 -15.87 10.94 12.10
C ALA A 65 -15.77 11.62 10.72
N ALA A 66 -14.86 12.58 10.58
CA ALA A 66 -14.56 13.21 9.29
C ALA A 66 -13.85 12.22 8.34
N ALA A 67 -12.89 11.45 8.84
CA ALA A 67 -12.19 10.43 8.05
C ALA A 67 -13.15 9.36 7.53
N ASP A 68 -14.02 8.83 8.41
CA ASP A 68 -15.05 7.85 8.01
C ASP A 68 -16.01 8.44 6.97
N THR A 69 -16.37 9.71 7.12
CA THR A 69 -17.25 10.39 6.16
C THR A 69 -16.56 10.60 4.81
N ALA A 70 -15.27 10.95 4.79
CA ALA A 70 -14.49 11.08 3.57
C ALA A 70 -14.39 9.73 2.82
N ILE A 71 -14.07 8.66 3.53
CA ILE A 71 -14.01 7.30 2.98
C ILE A 71 -15.35 6.89 2.40
N ALA A 72 -16.43 6.99 3.19
CA ALA A 72 -17.78 6.61 2.75
C ALA A 72 -18.25 7.46 1.56
N TYR A 73 -17.91 8.75 1.54
CA TYR A 73 -18.26 9.65 0.42
C TYR A 73 -17.53 9.25 -0.86
N SER A 74 -16.23 8.96 -0.77
CA SER A 74 -15.44 8.52 -1.92
C SER A 74 -15.89 7.16 -2.45
N GLN A 75 -16.20 6.20 -1.56
CA GLN A 75 -16.78 4.90 -1.94
C GLN A 75 -18.10 5.09 -2.69
N ALA A 76 -19.02 5.85 -2.09
CA ALA A 76 -20.31 6.12 -2.72
C ALA A 76 -20.18 6.81 -4.08
N GLN A 77 -19.18 7.68 -4.28
CA GLN A 77 -18.91 8.30 -5.59
C GLN A 77 -18.42 7.27 -6.61
N GLN A 78 -17.62 6.32 -6.21
CA GLN A 78 -17.16 5.22 -7.07
C GLN A 78 -18.33 4.30 -7.46
N ASP A 79 -19.31 4.11 -6.56
CA ASP A 79 -20.47 3.23 -6.73
C ASP A 79 -21.71 3.93 -7.35
N GLY A 80 -21.53 5.10 -7.96
CA GLY A 80 -22.59 5.81 -8.69
C GLY A 80 -23.16 7.04 -8.00
N GLY A 81 -22.64 7.44 -6.85
CA GLY A 81 -22.92 8.73 -6.22
C GLY A 81 -23.39 8.67 -4.78
N ALA A 82 -23.06 9.71 -4.03
CA ALA A 82 -23.41 9.82 -2.61
C ALA A 82 -24.84 10.36 -2.42
N GLY A 83 -25.56 9.81 -1.41
CA GLY A 83 -26.87 10.29 -1.00
C GLY A 83 -26.80 11.69 -0.35
N ILE A 84 -27.96 12.37 -0.26
CA ILE A 84 -28.06 13.76 0.21
C ILE A 84 -27.49 13.94 1.63
N VAL A 85 -27.77 13.01 2.54
CA VAL A 85 -27.29 13.05 3.94
C VAL A 85 -25.76 12.99 3.99
N LEU A 86 -25.16 12.08 3.21
CA LEU A 86 -23.70 11.91 3.17
C LEU A 86 -23.04 13.14 2.51
N LYS A 87 -23.63 13.71 1.46
CA LYS A 87 -23.19 14.98 0.87
C LYS A 87 -23.22 16.13 1.89
N GLY A 88 -24.28 16.24 2.68
CA GLY A 88 -24.40 17.26 3.74
C GLY A 88 -23.34 17.10 4.83
N LYS A 89 -23.09 15.88 5.30
CA LYS A 89 -22.00 15.57 6.27
C LYS A 89 -20.62 15.92 5.68
N HIS A 90 -20.38 15.52 4.44
CA HIS A 90 -19.12 15.79 3.74
C HIS A 90 -18.84 17.29 3.63
N LEU A 91 -19.84 18.12 3.22
CA LEU A 91 -19.72 19.58 3.16
C LEU A 91 -19.44 20.21 4.54
N LEU A 92 -20.03 19.66 5.61
CA LEU A 92 -19.75 20.12 6.98
C LEU A 92 -18.28 19.86 7.35
N PHE A 93 -17.80 18.62 7.12
CA PHE A 93 -16.43 18.26 7.43
C PHE A 93 -15.41 18.89 6.49
N ASP A 94 -15.81 19.29 5.28
CA ASP A 94 -14.93 20.03 4.39
C ASP A 94 -14.49 21.36 5.03
N LYS A 95 -15.43 22.10 5.62
CA LYS A 95 -15.13 23.35 6.34
C LYS A 95 -14.37 23.13 7.65
N LEU A 96 -14.68 22.08 8.40
CA LEU A 96 -14.14 21.84 9.73
C LEU A 96 -12.76 21.15 9.71
N VAL A 97 -12.52 20.23 8.76
CA VAL A 97 -11.39 19.32 8.76
C VAL A 97 -10.64 19.32 7.43
N TYR A 98 -11.32 19.03 6.30
CA TYR A 98 -10.62 18.75 5.03
C TYR A 98 -9.88 19.97 4.47
N GLY A 99 -10.44 21.17 4.59
CA GLY A 99 -9.75 22.42 4.23
C GLY A 99 -8.42 22.60 4.95
N LYS A 100 -8.34 22.19 6.23
CA LYS A 100 -7.09 22.26 7.02
C LYS A 100 -6.07 21.22 6.58
N LEU A 101 -6.53 20.01 6.20
CA LEU A 101 -5.67 18.98 5.67
C LEU A 101 -5.06 19.42 4.32
N ARG A 102 -5.87 19.99 3.43
CA ARG A 102 -5.36 20.55 2.17
C ARG A 102 -4.35 21.66 2.41
N THR A 103 -4.61 22.55 3.35
CA THR A 103 -3.64 23.60 3.74
C THR A 103 -2.35 23.02 4.33
N ALA A 104 -2.42 21.94 5.11
CA ALA A 104 -1.23 21.27 5.64
C ALA A 104 -0.36 20.64 4.52
N LEU A 105 -0.96 20.32 3.39
CA LEU A 105 -0.29 19.84 2.17
C LEU A 105 0.05 20.99 1.18
N GLY A 106 0.15 22.22 1.66
CA GLY A 106 0.53 23.40 0.87
C GLY A 106 -0.64 24.16 0.26
N GLY A 107 -1.87 23.63 0.30
CA GLY A 107 -3.09 24.31 -0.19
C GLY A 107 -3.28 24.31 -1.70
N GLN A 108 -2.26 23.96 -2.48
CA GLN A 108 -2.28 23.92 -3.95
C GLN A 108 -2.29 22.49 -4.51
N CYS A 109 -2.18 21.48 -3.65
CA CYS A 109 -2.11 20.08 -4.08
C CYS A 109 -3.47 19.61 -4.64
N GLU A 110 -3.55 19.44 -5.95
CA GLU A 110 -4.75 19.00 -6.68
C GLU A 110 -4.84 17.49 -6.81
N MET A 111 -3.69 16.81 -6.81
CA MET A 111 -3.60 15.35 -6.96
C MET A 111 -2.30 14.81 -6.37
N ALA A 112 -2.30 13.51 -6.14
CA ALA A 112 -1.08 12.81 -5.77
C ALA A 112 -0.92 11.53 -6.60
N ILE A 113 0.31 11.03 -6.67
CA ILE A 113 0.65 9.78 -7.34
C ILE A 113 1.33 8.88 -6.31
N SER A 114 0.85 7.66 -6.18
CA SER A 114 1.45 6.64 -5.32
C SER A 114 1.93 5.45 -6.14
N GLY A 115 3.10 4.94 -5.79
CA GLY A 115 3.64 3.75 -6.45
C GLY A 115 4.74 3.07 -5.64
N GLY A 116 5.16 1.90 -6.14
CA GLY A 116 6.23 1.12 -5.54
C GLY A 116 5.80 0.17 -4.41
N ALA A 117 4.61 0.35 -3.82
CA ALA A 117 3.94 -0.56 -2.90
C ALA A 117 2.43 -0.27 -2.92
N PRO A 118 1.56 -1.16 -2.43
CA PRO A 118 0.13 -0.89 -2.32
C PRO A 118 -0.17 0.27 -1.37
N LEU A 119 -1.06 1.19 -1.77
CA LEU A 119 -1.51 2.31 -0.92
C LEU A 119 -2.57 1.86 0.10
N GLY A 120 -3.32 0.83 -0.26
CA GLY A 120 -4.50 0.41 0.49
C GLY A 120 -5.74 1.26 0.19
N ALA A 121 -6.88 0.59 0.00
CA ALA A 121 -8.11 1.25 -0.43
C ALA A 121 -8.59 2.31 0.58
N ARG A 122 -8.39 2.10 1.88
CA ARG A 122 -8.78 3.04 2.94
C ARG A 122 -8.14 4.42 2.76
N LEU A 123 -6.82 4.46 2.57
CA LEU A 123 -6.11 5.73 2.36
C LEU A 123 -6.46 6.35 1.01
N GLY A 124 -6.56 5.54 -0.04
CA GLY A 124 -7.01 6.02 -1.36
C GLY A 124 -8.37 6.71 -1.28
N HIS A 125 -9.37 6.08 -0.63
CA HIS A 125 -10.68 6.69 -0.41
C HIS A 125 -10.65 7.91 0.50
N PHE A 126 -9.84 7.87 1.57
CA PHE A 126 -9.70 9.02 2.47
C PHE A 126 -9.20 10.26 1.73
N PHE A 127 -8.06 10.16 1.04
CA PHE A 127 -7.49 11.29 0.31
C PHE A 127 -8.40 11.78 -0.83
N SER A 128 -9.02 10.86 -1.57
CA SER A 128 -10.01 11.20 -2.59
C SER A 128 -11.20 11.95 -1.98
N GLY A 129 -11.71 11.48 -0.84
CA GLY A 129 -12.81 12.14 -0.12
C GLY A 129 -12.43 13.49 0.49
N VAL A 130 -11.15 13.72 0.81
CA VAL A 130 -10.62 15.02 1.24
C VAL A 130 -10.45 16.00 0.06
N GLY A 131 -10.53 15.52 -1.18
CA GLY A 131 -10.37 16.31 -2.40
C GLY A 131 -8.94 16.33 -2.94
N ILE A 132 -8.10 15.39 -2.56
CA ILE A 132 -6.76 15.15 -3.12
C ILE A 132 -6.71 13.69 -3.62
N PRO A 133 -7.22 13.40 -4.84
CA PRO A 133 -7.20 12.04 -5.37
C PRO A 133 -5.76 11.53 -5.48
N VAL A 134 -5.52 10.30 -5.01
CA VAL A 134 -4.23 9.62 -5.16
C VAL A 134 -4.36 8.61 -6.29
N TYR A 135 -3.61 8.83 -7.35
CA TYR A 135 -3.54 7.92 -8.49
C TYR A 135 -2.48 6.87 -8.23
N GLU A 136 -2.92 5.66 -7.99
CA GLU A 136 -2.03 4.53 -7.76
C GLU A 136 -1.58 3.94 -9.09
N GLY A 137 -0.27 3.68 -9.20
CA GLY A 137 0.34 3.08 -10.38
C GLY A 137 1.21 1.88 -10.04
N TYR A 138 1.30 0.96 -11.00
CA TYR A 138 2.08 -0.26 -10.90
C TYR A 138 3.11 -0.34 -12.02
N GLY A 139 4.27 -0.83 -11.68
CA GLY A 139 5.34 -1.15 -12.60
C GLY A 139 6.59 -1.61 -11.87
N LEU A 140 7.53 -2.09 -12.64
CA LEU A 140 8.78 -2.66 -12.18
C LEU A 140 9.95 -1.99 -12.93
N THR A 141 11.17 -2.28 -12.51
CA THR A 141 12.37 -1.90 -13.28
C THR A 141 12.33 -2.51 -14.69
N GLU A 142 11.83 -3.72 -14.79
CA GLU A 142 11.64 -4.49 -16.02
C GLU A 142 10.59 -3.92 -16.96
N THR A 143 9.75 -2.99 -16.48
CA THR A 143 8.77 -2.25 -17.30
C THR A 143 9.11 -0.77 -17.43
N THR A 144 10.38 -0.39 -17.19
CA THR A 144 10.90 0.98 -17.34
C THR A 144 10.18 2.02 -16.44
N ALA A 145 9.43 1.64 -15.48
CA ALA A 145 8.65 2.30 -14.45
C ALA A 145 7.16 1.90 -14.49
N ALA A 146 6.24 2.83 -14.79
CA ALA A 146 4.80 2.56 -14.77
C ALA A 146 4.36 1.71 -15.97
N PHE A 147 3.67 0.62 -15.70
CA PHE A 147 2.98 -0.22 -16.67
C PHE A 147 1.49 0.10 -16.72
N SER A 148 0.88 0.27 -15.55
CA SER A 148 -0.52 0.68 -15.39
C SER A 148 -0.62 1.80 -14.37
N VAL A 149 -1.68 2.61 -14.47
CA VAL A 149 -1.94 3.70 -13.55
C VAL A 149 -3.41 4.09 -13.57
N ASN A 150 -3.96 4.48 -12.42
CA ASN A 150 -5.22 5.20 -12.34
C ASN A 150 -5.01 6.61 -12.92
N THR A 151 -5.93 7.06 -13.75
CA THR A 151 -5.84 8.37 -14.42
C THR A 151 -7.12 9.18 -14.22
N PRO A 152 -7.09 10.52 -14.35
CA PRO A 152 -8.30 11.32 -14.35
C PRO A 152 -9.36 10.76 -15.31
N GLY A 153 -10.58 10.53 -14.81
CA GLY A 153 -11.66 9.94 -15.59
C GLY A 153 -11.67 8.40 -15.69
N ALA A 154 -10.63 7.73 -15.21
CA ALA A 154 -10.52 6.26 -15.14
C ALA A 154 -9.83 5.84 -13.83
N VAL A 155 -10.51 6.07 -12.71
CA VAL A 155 -10.02 5.76 -11.34
C VAL A 155 -10.88 4.66 -10.74
N LYS A 156 -10.23 3.63 -10.22
CA LYS A 156 -10.85 2.61 -9.37
C LYS A 156 -9.95 2.35 -8.17
N ILE A 157 -10.28 2.94 -7.04
CA ILE A 157 -9.49 2.85 -5.81
C ILE A 157 -9.41 1.39 -5.35
N GLY A 158 -8.23 0.96 -4.93
CA GLY A 158 -7.93 -0.44 -4.63
C GLY A 158 -7.44 -1.25 -5.83
N THR A 159 -7.27 -0.58 -6.99
CA THR A 159 -6.60 -1.12 -8.18
C THR A 159 -5.41 -0.23 -8.56
N VAL A 160 -4.52 -0.75 -9.37
CA VAL A 160 -3.38 0.01 -9.93
C VAL A 160 -3.68 0.57 -11.33
N GLY A 161 -4.96 0.76 -11.63
CA GLY A 161 -5.41 1.32 -12.90
C GLY A 161 -5.38 0.33 -14.07
N ARG A 162 -5.46 0.89 -15.27
CA ARG A 162 -5.40 0.15 -16.52
C ARG A 162 -4.01 0.20 -17.13
N PRO A 163 -3.60 -0.81 -17.94
CA PRO A 163 -2.35 -0.72 -18.70
C PRO A 163 -2.27 0.57 -19.51
N LEU A 164 -1.11 1.19 -19.54
CA LEU A 164 -0.85 2.35 -20.39
C LEU A 164 -0.97 1.97 -21.88
N PRO A 165 -1.37 2.90 -22.75
CA PRO A 165 -1.54 2.62 -24.18
C PRO A 165 -0.37 1.90 -24.81
N GLY A 166 -0.61 0.86 -25.63
CA GLY A 166 0.39 0.02 -26.25
C GLY A 166 0.93 -1.10 -25.38
N ASN A 167 0.37 -1.29 -24.17
CA ASN A 167 0.72 -2.39 -23.27
C ASN A 167 -0.51 -3.26 -22.99
N SER A 168 -0.28 -4.52 -22.68
CA SER A 168 -1.31 -5.51 -22.37
C SER A 168 -0.92 -6.33 -21.15
N ALA A 169 -1.90 -6.62 -20.30
CA ALA A 169 -1.74 -7.51 -19.16
C ALA A 169 -2.66 -8.71 -19.30
N ARG A 170 -2.23 -9.87 -18.80
CA ARG A 170 -3.07 -11.06 -18.63
C ARG A 170 -2.76 -11.73 -17.32
N ILE A 171 -3.68 -12.56 -16.86
CA ILE A 171 -3.49 -13.40 -15.67
C ILE A 171 -3.21 -14.82 -16.14
N ALA A 172 -2.12 -15.41 -15.67
CA ALA A 172 -1.78 -16.80 -15.92
C ALA A 172 -2.68 -17.75 -15.08
N GLU A 173 -2.67 -19.04 -15.38
CA GLU A 173 -3.50 -20.05 -14.69
C GLU A 173 -3.24 -20.11 -13.17
N ASP A 174 -2.02 -19.81 -12.74
CA ASP A 174 -1.62 -19.76 -11.33
C ASP A 174 -1.87 -18.40 -10.67
N GLY A 175 -2.53 -17.46 -11.38
CA GLY A 175 -2.84 -16.13 -10.91
C GLY A 175 -1.73 -15.10 -11.11
N GLU A 176 -0.60 -15.46 -11.71
CA GLU A 176 0.49 -14.54 -11.97
C GLU A 176 0.12 -13.49 -13.02
N ILE A 177 0.45 -12.23 -12.74
CA ILE A 177 0.31 -11.13 -13.68
C ILE A 177 1.41 -11.24 -14.73
N MET A 178 1.03 -11.31 -15.99
CA MET A 178 1.95 -11.29 -17.13
C MET A 178 1.77 -10.02 -17.93
N LEU A 179 2.89 -9.43 -18.35
CA LEU A 179 2.92 -8.13 -19.01
C LEU A 179 3.55 -8.21 -20.41
N HIS A 180 2.94 -7.50 -21.35
CA HIS A 180 3.42 -7.37 -22.73
C HIS A 180 3.33 -5.91 -23.18
N GLY A 181 4.30 -5.47 -23.98
CA GLY A 181 4.29 -4.13 -24.56
C GLY A 181 5.68 -3.54 -24.71
N GLY A 182 5.73 -2.35 -25.29
CA GLY A 182 6.97 -1.66 -25.60
C GLY A 182 7.79 -1.20 -24.39
N VAL A 183 7.19 -1.15 -23.20
CA VAL A 183 7.86 -0.79 -21.95
C VAL A 183 8.56 -1.97 -21.28
N VAL A 184 8.27 -3.20 -21.71
CA VAL A 184 8.91 -4.41 -21.16
C VAL A 184 10.36 -4.48 -21.68
N PHE A 185 11.29 -4.70 -20.76
CA PHE A 185 12.73 -4.72 -21.04
C PHE A 185 13.15 -5.84 -22.00
N GLY A 186 14.33 -5.69 -22.61
CA GLY A 186 14.89 -6.70 -23.52
C GLY A 186 15.39 -7.97 -22.82
N GLY A 187 15.76 -7.88 -21.55
CA GLY A 187 16.31 -8.97 -20.74
C GLY A 187 17.31 -8.46 -19.70
N TYR A 188 17.79 -9.34 -18.85
CA TYR A 188 18.79 -9.06 -17.84
C TYR A 188 20.20 -9.04 -18.44
N TRP A 189 20.98 -8.01 -18.10
CA TRP A 189 22.33 -7.84 -18.59
C TRP A 189 23.22 -9.04 -18.23
N ASN A 190 23.88 -9.62 -19.24
CA ASN A 190 24.75 -10.80 -19.12
C ASN A 190 24.14 -12.00 -18.34
N ASN A 191 22.80 -12.11 -18.32
CA ASN A 191 22.11 -13.20 -17.64
C ASN A 191 20.99 -13.79 -18.50
N PRO A 192 21.33 -14.56 -19.57
CA PRO A 192 20.35 -15.16 -20.45
C PRO A 192 19.42 -16.15 -19.70
N THR A 193 19.95 -16.92 -18.77
CA THR A 193 19.14 -17.87 -17.98
C THR A 193 18.02 -17.19 -17.21
N ALA A 194 18.30 -16.08 -16.53
CA ALA A 194 17.27 -15.32 -15.85
C ALA A 194 16.30 -14.65 -16.84
N THR A 195 16.79 -14.22 -18.01
CA THR A 195 15.97 -13.65 -19.07
C THR A 195 14.97 -14.68 -19.61
N ASP A 196 15.43 -15.88 -19.95
CA ASP A 196 14.61 -16.96 -20.47
C ASP A 196 13.57 -17.44 -19.43
N ALA A 197 13.93 -17.41 -18.14
CA ALA A 197 13.00 -17.74 -17.06
C ALA A 197 11.93 -16.65 -16.82
N ALA A 198 12.24 -15.39 -17.16
CA ALA A 198 11.34 -14.27 -16.93
C ALA A 198 10.48 -13.89 -18.14
N ILE A 199 10.86 -14.31 -19.36
CA ILE A 199 10.17 -13.92 -20.59
C ILE A 199 9.71 -15.15 -21.35
N GLU A 200 8.39 -15.31 -21.45
CA GLU A 200 7.77 -16.30 -22.32
C GLU A 200 7.57 -15.71 -23.71
N THR A 201 7.95 -16.46 -24.76
CA THR A 201 7.70 -16.10 -26.15
C THR A 201 6.59 -16.99 -26.71
N ARG A 202 5.51 -16.38 -27.22
CA ARG A 202 4.37 -17.06 -27.85
C ARG A 202 4.19 -16.61 -29.30
N ALA A 203 3.64 -17.48 -30.12
CA ALA A 203 3.16 -17.07 -31.44
C ALA A 203 1.95 -16.14 -31.28
N SER A 204 1.99 -15.01 -31.98
CA SER A 204 0.88 -14.04 -31.98
C SER A 204 -0.42 -14.72 -32.47
N GLY A 205 -1.51 -14.50 -31.75
CA GLY A 205 -2.83 -15.06 -32.09
C GLY A 205 -3.23 -16.36 -31.40
N ALA A 206 -2.44 -16.90 -30.47
CA ALA A 206 -2.89 -17.97 -29.58
C ALA A 206 -3.92 -17.40 -28.59
N ALA A 207 -5.20 -17.62 -28.85
CA ALA A 207 -6.31 -17.14 -28.02
C ALA A 207 -6.18 -17.69 -26.59
N THR A 208 -5.93 -16.81 -25.64
CA THR A 208 -6.16 -17.06 -24.22
C THR A 208 -7.05 -15.96 -23.71
N GLY A 209 -8.13 -16.30 -23.01
CA GLY A 209 -9.18 -15.40 -22.55
C GLY A 209 -8.66 -14.11 -21.93
N ASP A 210 -9.42 -13.05 -22.15
CA ASP A 210 -9.28 -11.69 -21.58
C ASP A 210 -7.94 -10.95 -21.83
N ALA A 211 -7.62 -10.71 -23.10
CA ALA A 211 -6.63 -9.68 -23.46
C ALA A 211 -7.35 -8.36 -23.77
N THR A 212 -7.04 -7.31 -23.03
CA THR A 212 -7.57 -5.94 -23.25
C THR A 212 -6.86 -5.20 -24.39
N ALA A 213 -6.27 -5.89 -25.36
CA ALA A 213 -5.56 -5.28 -26.49
C ALA A 213 -6.18 -5.59 -27.84
N SER A 214 -6.08 -4.63 -28.77
CA SER A 214 -6.37 -4.81 -30.19
C SER A 214 -5.50 -5.94 -30.75
N ALA A 215 -6.11 -6.92 -31.46
CA ALA A 215 -5.40 -8.06 -32.03
C ALA A 215 -4.29 -7.60 -32.99
N PRO A 216 -3.04 -8.05 -32.80
CA PRO A 216 -1.97 -7.80 -33.75
C PRO A 216 -2.23 -8.57 -35.06
N THR A 217 -1.98 -7.90 -36.16
CA THR A 217 -2.06 -8.48 -37.51
C THR A 217 -0.68 -8.96 -37.93
N GLY A 218 -0.40 -10.28 -37.81
CA GLY A 218 0.82 -10.86 -38.39
C GLY A 218 1.39 -12.08 -37.64
N ASN A 219 2.35 -12.78 -38.26
CA ASN A 219 3.15 -13.88 -37.71
C ASN A 219 4.20 -13.38 -36.67
N GLU A 220 3.88 -12.40 -35.87
CA GLU A 220 4.79 -11.87 -34.87
C GLU A 220 4.75 -12.70 -33.60
N THR A 221 5.87 -12.88 -32.95
CA THR A 221 5.97 -13.51 -31.63
C THR A 221 5.77 -12.46 -30.57
N GLU A 222 4.84 -12.71 -29.65
CA GLU A 222 4.61 -11.88 -28.46
C GLU A 222 5.53 -12.32 -27.32
N ARG A 223 6.13 -11.33 -26.66
CA ARG A 223 6.97 -11.55 -25.48
C ARG A 223 6.20 -11.13 -24.25
N TRP A 224 5.95 -12.08 -23.36
CA TRP A 224 5.23 -11.89 -22.10
C TRP A 224 6.19 -11.99 -20.92
N PHE A 225 6.21 -10.97 -20.09
CA PHE A 225 7.07 -10.91 -18.90
C PHE A 225 6.33 -11.45 -17.69
N HIS A 226 6.93 -12.41 -17.00
CA HIS A 226 6.50 -12.97 -15.73
C HIS A 226 6.92 -12.03 -14.59
N THR A 227 5.94 -11.38 -13.96
CA THR A 227 6.22 -10.37 -12.93
C THR A 227 6.57 -10.94 -11.56
N GLY A 228 6.12 -12.17 -11.29
CA GLY A 228 6.10 -12.76 -9.96
C GLY A 228 5.05 -12.14 -9.03
N ASP A 229 4.22 -11.22 -9.52
CA ASP A 229 3.11 -10.64 -8.78
C ASP A 229 1.80 -11.38 -9.11
N ILE A 230 0.94 -11.58 -8.13
CA ILE A 230 -0.37 -12.23 -8.25
C ILE A 230 -1.44 -11.15 -8.29
N GLY A 231 -2.45 -11.33 -9.14
CA GLY A 231 -3.52 -10.34 -9.24
C GLY A 231 -4.70 -10.78 -10.09
N THR A 232 -5.58 -9.83 -10.34
CA THR A 232 -6.78 -9.99 -11.16
C THR A 232 -6.98 -8.79 -12.07
N ILE A 233 -7.67 -9.00 -13.17
CA ILE A 233 -8.15 -7.93 -14.07
C ILE A 233 -9.66 -8.03 -14.07
N ASP A 234 -10.33 -6.91 -13.84
CA ASP A 234 -11.79 -6.88 -13.91
C ASP A 234 -12.31 -6.64 -15.34
N ASP A 235 -13.65 -6.75 -15.51
CA ASP A 235 -14.31 -6.59 -16.81
C ASP A 235 -14.12 -5.20 -17.43
N GLU A 236 -13.72 -4.20 -16.64
CA GLU A 236 -13.39 -2.86 -17.08
C GLU A 236 -11.90 -2.70 -17.44
N GLY A 237 -11.08 -3.74 -17.24
CA GLY A 237 -9.64 -3.76 -17.51
C GLY A 237 -8.78 -3.15 -16.41
N PHE A 238 -9.30 -2.94 -15.20
CA PHE A 238 -8.51 -2.49 -14.06
C PHE A 238 -7.73 -3.65 -13.44
N LEU A 239 -6.44 -3.44 -13.28
CA LEU A 239 -5.53 -4.41 -12.68
C LEU A 239 -5.50 -4.23 -11.16
N LYS A 240 -5.70 -5.33 -10.42
CA LYS A 240 -5.56 -5.38 -8.95
C LYS A 240 -4.47 -6.37 -8.58
N ILE A 241 -3.49 -5.90 -7.81
CA ILE A 241 -2.43 -6.74 -7.25
C ILE A 241 -2.93 -7.30 -5.92
N THR A 242 -2.81 -8.61 -5.72
CA THR A 242 -3.25 -9.29 -4.50
C THR A 242 -2.10 -9.89 -3.69
N GLY A 243 -0.89 -9.94 -4.27
CA GLY A 243 0.29 -10.41 -3.56
C GLY A 243 1.48 -10.69 -4.47
N ARG A 244 2.50 -11.31 -3.90
CA ARG A 244 3.68 -11.80 -4.61
C ARG A 244 3.76 -13.32 -4.55
N LYS A 245 4.02 -13.96 -5.68
CA LYS A 245 4.12 -15.41 -5.81
C LYS A 245 5.13 -16.03 -4.84
N LYS A 246 6.29 -15.38 -4.70
CA LYS A 246 7.37 -15.80 -3.78
C LYS A 246 7.10 -15.49 -2.30
N GLU A 247 6.09 -14.69 -2.01
CA GLU A 247 5.71 -14.28 -0.66
C GLU A 247 4.43 -14.97 -0.18
N LEU A 248 3.77 -15.75 -1.05
CA LEU A 248 2.64 -16.56 -0.65
C LEU A 248 3.06 -17.54 0.44
N ILE A 249 2.34 -17.49 1.54
CA ILE A 249 2.53 -18.40 2.67
C ILE A 249 1.69 -19.65 2.42
N VAL A 250 2.32 -20.83 2.42
CA VAL A 250 1.61 -22.10 2.36
C VAL A 250 1.55 -22.69 3.77
N THR A 251 0.38 -22.64 4.40
CA THR A 251 0.20 -23.21 5.74
C THR A 251 0.34 -24.74 5.72
N ALA A 252 0.53 -25.35 6.89
CA ALA A 252 0.60 -26.82 7.02
C ALA A 252 -0.68 -27.51 6.51
N GLY A 253 -1.81 -26.82 6.49
CA GLY A 253 -3.08 -27.29 5.90
C GLY A 253 -3.16 -27.10 4.38
N GLY A 254 -2.11 -26.64 3.71
CA GLY A 254 -2.08 -26.42 2.26
C GLY A 254 -2.83 -25.17 1.79
N LYS A 255 -3.19 -24.25 2.70
CA LYS A 255 -3.85 -23.01 2.31
C LYS A 255 -2.83 -21.96 1.89
N ASN A 256 -3.00 -21.38 0.71
CA ASN A 256 -2.24 -20.25 0.23
C ASN A 256 -2.81 -18.97 0.86
N VAL A 257 -1.94 -18.17 1.46
CA VAL A 257 -2.28 -16.89 2.10
C VAL A 257 -1.37 -15.80 1.54
N SER A 258 -1.97 -14.72 1.05
CA SER A 258 -1.23 -13.52 0.66
C SER A 258 -1.03 -12.65 1.89
N PRO A 259 0.21 -12.44 2.36
CA PRO A 259 0.46 -11.67 3.58
C PRO A 259 0.19 -10.17 3.42
N SER A 260 0.47 -9.61 2.23
CA SER A 260 0.48 -8.17 2.00
C SER A 260 -0.85 -7.49 2.29
N GLY A 261 -1.97 -8.10 1.92
CA GLY A 261 -3.30 -7.54 2.18
C GLY A 261 -3.61 -7.41 3.67
N LEU A 262 -3.24 -8.41 4.47
CA LEU A 262 -3.38 -8.38 5.93
C LEU A 262 -2.45 -7.35 6.57
N GLU A 263 -1.18 -7.32 6.13
CA GLU A 263 -0.17 -6.39 6.62
C GLU A 263 -0.56 -4.93 6.36
N ASP A 264 -1.12 -4.62 5.19
CA ASP A 264 -1.55 -3.28 4.82
C ASP A 264 -2.68 -2.77 5.72
N VAL A 265 -3.66 -3.64 6.04
CA VAL A 265 -4.76 -3.26 6.95
C VAL A 265 -4.25 -3.05 8.37
N ILE A 266 -3.36 -3.91 8.88
CA ILE A 266 -2.78 -3.76 10.22
C ILE A 266 -1.97 -2.46 10.32
N ARG A 267 -1.15 -2.14 9.32
CA ARG A 267 -0.38 -0.89 9.26
C ARG A 267 -1.24 0.36 9.15
N ALA A 268 -2.52 0.23 8.81
CA ALA A 268 -3.45 1.34 8.85
C ALA A 268 -3.73 1.86 10.28
N SER A 269 -3.42 1.07 11.32
CA SER A 269 -3.43 1.53 12.72
C SER A 269 -2.27 2.49 12.97
N ALA A 270 -2.56 3.67 13.55
CA ALA A 270 -1.55 4.68 13.83
C ALA A 270 -0.45 4.20 14.81
N LEU A 271 -0.77 3.23 15.66
CA LEU A 271 0.16 2.68 16.65
C LEU A 271 1.10 1.62 16.05
N VAL A 272 0.80 1.11 14.86
CA VAL A 272 1.61 0.10 14.19
C VAL A 272 2.61 0.76 13.25
N SER A 273 3.90 0.47 13.42
CA SER A 273 4.93 0.86 12.43
C SER A 273 4.99 -0.14 11.29
N GLN A 274 5.19 -1.42 11.61
CA GLN A 274 5.27 -2.50 10.63
C GLN A 274 4.50 -3.73 11.11
N ALA A 275 4.06 -4.52 10.14
CA ALA A 275 3.49 -5.84 10.37
C ALA A 275 4.13 -6.84 9.39
N LEU A 276 4.47 -8.02 9.88
CA LEU A 276 4.95 -9.14 9.08
C LEU A 276 4.09 -10.37 9.39
N VAL A 277 3.28 -10.78 8.44
CA VAL A 277 2.47 -11.99 8.53
C VAL A 277 3.35 -13.21 8.26
N VAL A 278 3.23 -14.23 9.12
CA VAL A 278 4.01 -15.48 9.10
C VAL A 278 3.09 -16.68 9.18
N GLY A 279 3.53 -17.83 8.70
CA GLY A 279 2.68 -19.03 8.70
C GLY A 279 3.15 -20.15 7.78
N GLU A 280 4.35 -20.00 7.17
CA GLU A 280 4.90 -21.01 6.26
C GLU A 280 5.08 -22.34 6.97
N ALA A 281 4.45 -23.40 6.45
CA ALA A 281 4.38 -24.72 7.04
C ALA A 281 3.88 -24.77 8.51
N LYS A 282 3.19 -23.72 8.99
CA LYS A 282 2.65 -23.64 10.36
C LYS A 282 1.16 -23.96 10.40
N PRO A 283 0.61 -24.35 11.56
CA PRO A 283 -0.79 -24.77 11.69
C PRO A 283 -1.81 -23.64 11.49
N PHE A 284 -1.39 -22.39 11.61
CA PHE A 284 -2.20 -21.19 11.44
C PHE A 284 -1.33 -19.99 11.06
N VAL A 285 -1.99 -18.91 10.63
CA VAL A 285 -1.35 -17.64 10.31
C VAL A 285 -1.12 -16.84 11.58
N GLY A 286 0.11 -16.34 11.77
CA GLY A 286 0.51 -15.44 12.84
C GLY A 286 1.05 -14.12 12.30
N ALA A 287 1.37 -13.16 13.18
CA ALA A 287 2.02 -11.92 12.80
C ALA A 287 3.04 -11.44 13.83
N LEU A 288 4.13 -10.82 13.34
CA LEU A 288 5.00 -9.96 14.12
C LEU A 288 4.58 -8.51 13.87
N ILE A 289 4.52 -7.72 14.93
CA ILE A 289 4.06 -6.33 14.86
C ILE A 289 5.05 -5.44 15.60
N THR A 290 5.43 -4.32 15.00
CA THR A 290 6.25 -3.29 15.64
C THR A 290 5.42 -2.04 15.92
N ILE A 291 5.81 -1.30 16.94
CA ILE A 291 5.09 -0.12 17.41
C ILE A 291 5.73 1.15 16.86
N ASP A 292 4.91 2.08 16.41
CA ASP A 292 5.35 3.38 15.89
C ASP A 292 5.85 4.27 17.04
N ALA A 293 7.11 4.64 16.97
CA ALA A 293 7.79 5.40 18.01
C ALA A 293 7.23 6.84 18.18
N GLU A 294 6.62 7.41 17.15
CA GLU A 294 6.02 8.74 17.20
C GLU A 294 4.62 8.71 17.83
N ALA A 295 3.86 7.62 17.61
CA ALA A 295 2.52 7.47 18.16
C ALA A 295 2.49 6.88 19.58
N PHE A 296 3.50 6.12 19.96
CA PHE A 296 3.56 5.40 21.24
C PHE A 296 3.49 6.32 22.48
N PRO A 297 4.18 7.48 22.56
CA PRO A 297 4.06 8.39 23.71
C PRO A 297 2.62 8.84 23.97
N SER A 298 1.89 9.25 22.95
CA SER A 298 0.50 9.68 23.08
C SER A 298 -0.45 8.53 23.44
N TRP A 299 -0.17 7.30 22.97
CA TRP A 299 -0.90 6.13 23.41
C TRP A 299 -0.67 5.87 24.91
N LYS A 300 0.58 5.92 25.40
CA LYS A 300 0.90 5.76 26.82
C LYS A 300 0.13 6.74 27.69
N GLU A 301 0.09 8.02 27.30
CA GLU A 301 -0.65 9.05 28.02
C GLU A 301 -2.15 8.72 28.11
N ARG A 302 -2.77 8.37 26.99
CA ARG A 302 -4.21 7.97 26.94
C ARG A 302 -4.52 6.72 27.75
N ALA A 303 -3.61 5.75 27.74
CA ALA A 303 -3.75 4.49 28.44
C ALA A 303 -3.29 4.54 29.93
N GLY A 304 -2.83 5.71 30.40
CA GLY A 304 -2.36 5.90 31.77
C GLY A 304 -1.10 5.11 32.11
N LYS A 305 -0.24 4.86 31.13
CA LYS A 305 1.02 4.11 31.30
C LYS A 305 2.16 5.05 31.70
N PRO A 306 3.23 4.54 32.34
CA PRO A 306 4.40 5.34 32.71
C PRO A 306 5.02 6.02 31.48
N ALA A 307 5.38 7.29 31.59
CA ALA A 307 5.93 8.06 30.47
C ALA A 307 7.27 7.51 29.99
N ASP A 308 8.07 6.95 30.89
CA ASP A 308 9.37 6.35 30.64
C ASP A 308 9.32 4.88 30.18
N ALA A 309 8.15 4.22 30.25
CA ALA A 309 8.01 2.84 29.79
C ALA A 309 8.34 2.72 28.29
N THR A 310 9.16 1.73 27.96
CA THR A 310 9.53 1.36 26.59
C THR A 310 8.53 0.38 25.98
N VAL A 311 8.63 0.15 24.67
CA VAL A 311 7.84 -0.90 24.01
C VAL A 311 8.16 -2.27 24.61
N ALA A 312 9.43 -2.54 24.97
CA ALA A 312 9.82 -3.78 25.61
C ALA A 312 9.12 -4.01 26.96
N ASP A 313 8.93 -2.96 27.75
CA ASP A 313 8.25 -3.03 29.05
C ASP A 313 6.74 -3.28 28.91
N LEU A 314 6.15 -2.89 27.80
CA LEU A 314 4.70 -2.96 27.54
C LEU A 314 4.32 -3.97 26.44
N ALA A 315 5.28 -4.74 25.90
CA ALA A 315 5.00 -5.69 24.82
C ALA A 315 3.91 -6.73 25.18
N ASP A 316 3.82 -7.11 26.45
CA ASP A 316 2.82 -8.04 26.98
C ASP A 316 1.69 -7.31 27.75
N ASP A 317 1.61 -5.97 27.66
CA ASP A 317 0.57 -5.18 28.35
C ASP A 317 -0.81 -5.42 27.72
N PRO A 318 -1.83 -5.72 28.54
CA PRO A 318 -3.18 -6.04 28.02
C PRO A 318 -3.83 -4.93 27.18
N ASP A 319 -3.59 -3.66 27.54
CA ASP A 319 -4.21 -2.53 26.82
C ASP A 319 -3.52 -2.33 25.47
N LEU A 320 -2.18 -2.50 25.39
CA LEU A 320 -1.44 -2.48 24.13
C LEU A 320 -1.88 -3.65 23.24
N HIS A 321 -1.99 -4.83 23.81
CA HIS A 321 -2.50 -6.01 23.09
C HIS A 321 -3.92 -5.80 22.56
N ALA A 322 -4.83 -5.21 23.33
CA ALA A 322 -6.21 -4.94 22.91
C ALA A 322 -6.26 -3.92 21.75
N GLU A 323 -5.44 -2.89 21.78
CA GLU A 323 -5.34 -1.90 20.70
C GLU A 323 -4.85 -2.56 19.39
N ILE A 324 -3.79 -3.37 19.47
CA ILE A 324 -3.26 -4.10 18.31
C ILE A 324 -4.24 -5.18 17.84
N GLN A 325 -4.93 -5.87 18.75
CA GLN A 325 -5.94 -6.87 18.40
C GLN A 325 -7.06 -6.26 17.54
N SER A 326 -7.48 -5.02 17.83
CA SER A 326 -8.46 -4.32 16.99
C SER A 326 -7.98 -4.18 15.54
N ALA A 327 -6.71 -3.85 15.31
CA ALA A 327 -6.16 -3.75 13.96
C ALA A 327 -6.07 -5.12 13.27
N VAL A 328 -5.72 -6.16 14.02
CA VAL A 328 -5.69 -7.55 13.52
C VAL A 328 -7.10 -8.04 13.18
N ASP A 329 -8.09 -7.72 13.99
CA ASP A 329 -9.49 -8.10 13.76
C ASP A 329 -10.03 -7.41 12.50
N GLU A 330 -9.72 -6.12 12.28
CA GLU A 330 -10.06 -5.41 11.05
C GLU A 330 -9.43 -6.08 9.81
N ALA A 331 -8.16 -6.46 9.90
CA ALA A 331 -7.50 -7.20 8.81
C ALA A 331 -8.16 -8.56 8.56
N ASN A 332 -8.53 -9.27 9.61
CA ASN A 332 -9.17 -10.58 9.51
C ASN A 332 -10.56 -10.52 8.85
N LEU A 333 -11.25 -9.38 8.86
CA LEU A 333 -12.51 -9.20 8.12
C LEU A 333 -12.34 -9.25 6.60
N THR A 334 -11.12 -9.06 6.09
CA THR A 334 -10.83 -9.00 4.65
C THR A 334 -10.54 -10.36 4.03
N VAL A 335 -10.40 -11.40 4.84
CA VAL A 335 -9.96 -12.74 4.42
C VAL A 335 -10.88 -13.84 4.98
N SER A 336 -10.72 -15.06 4.48
CA SER A 336 -11.43 -16.22 5.03
C SER A 336 -10.89 -16.62 6.41
N HIS A 337 -11.69 -17.32 7.21
CA HIS A 337 -11.29 -17.80 8.54
C HIS A 337 -9.98 -18.63 8.53
N ALA A 338 -9.70 -19.34 7.44
CA ALA A 338 -8.48 -20.14 7.28
C ALA A 338 -7.22 -19.28 7.02
N GLU A 339 -7.41 -18.06 6.51
CA GLU A 339 -6.36 -17.09 6.21
C GLU A 339 -6.15 -16.09 7.36
N ALA A 340 -7.09 -16.04 8.30
CA ALA A 340 -7.10 -15.09 9.40
C ALA A 340 -5.93 -15.32 10.36
N ILE A 341 -5.32 -14.23 10.81
CA ILE A 341 -4.28 -14.22 11.85
C ILE A 341 -4.90 -14.68 13.18
N LYS A 342 -4.33 -15.71 13.77
CA LYS A 342 -4.83 -16.30 15.03
C LYS A 342 -4.08 -15.81 16.27
N LYS A 343 -2.81 -15.51 16.12
CA LYS A 343 -1.96 -14.98 17.18
C LYS A 343 -0.98 -13.97 16.58
N PHE A 344 -0.57 -13.01 17.35
CA PHE A 344 0.50 -12.09 17.00
C PHE A 344 1.46 -11.88 18.17
N ARG A 345 2.62 -11.31 17.86
CA ARG A 345 3.60 -10.90 18.85
C ARG A 345 4.05 -9.47 18.58
N ILE A 346 4.06 -8.65 19.62
CA ILE A 346 4.59 -7.29 19.57
C ILE A 346 6.10 -7.40 19.82
N LEU A 347 6.89 -6.85 18.90
CA LEU A 347 8.34 -6.80 19.01
C LEU A 347 8.78 -5.58 19.83
N SER A 348 9.84 -5.74 20.60
CA SER A 348 10.41 -4.66 21.43
C SER A 348 11.10 -3.56 20.63
N THR A 349 11.47 -3.83 19.39
CA THR A 349 12.18 -2.91 18.49
C THR A 349 11.51 -2.81 17.15
N ASP A 350 11.56 -1.62 16.53
CA ASP A 350 11.06 -1.43 15.18
C ASP A 350 12.07 -1.89 14.12
N PHE A 351 11.59 -2.14 12.90
CA PHE A 351 12.44 -2.46 11.76
C PHE A 351 13.09 -1.19 11.21
N SER A 352 14.36 -1.28 10.83
CA SER A 352 15.07 -0.14 10.26
C SER A 352 15.99 -0.52 9.11
N GLU A 353 16.46 0.47 8.36
CA GLU A 353 17.49 0.30 7.35
C GLU A 353 18.84 0.01 8.02
N GLU A 354 19.14 0.69 9.11
CA GLU A 354 20.39 0.58 9.85
C GLU A 354 20.59 -0.84 10.42
N SER A 355 19.54 -1.44 10.98
CA SER A 355 19.56 -2.80 11.51
C SER A 355 19.34 -3.87 10.42
N GLY A 356 19.08 -3.46 9.20
CA GLY A 356 19.08 -4.31 8.00
C GLY A 356 17.73 -4.89 7.60
N GLU A 357 16.66 -4.73 8.38
CA GLU A 357 15.33 -5.28 8.10
C GLU A 357 14.62 -4.55 6.97
N MET A 358 15.00 -3.30 6.69
CA MET A 358 14.36 -2.49 5.65
C MET A 358 15.31 -2.14 4.50
N THR A 359 14.72 -1.85 3.36
CA THR A 359 15.43 -1.23 2.23
C THR A 359 15.45 0.29 2.40
N PRO A 360 16.33 1.04 1.65
CA PRO A 360 16.30 2.51 1.62
C PRO A 360 14.95 3.10 1.16
N THR A 361 14.12 2.29 0.50
CA THR A 361 12.77 2.67 0.09
C THR A 361 11.70 2.23 1.09
N LEU A 362 12.10 1.95 2.34
CA LEU A 362 11.25 1.57 3.47
C LEU A 362 10.41 0.31 3.23
N LYS A 363 10.91 -0.65 2.44
CA LYS A 363 10.30 -1.97 2.26
C LYS A 363 10.93 -2.98 3.21
N VAL A 364 10.10 -3.76 3.89
CA VAL A 364 10.56 -4.84 4.78
C VAL A 364 11.22 -5.96 3.97
N LYS A 365 12.41 -6.35 4.38
CA LYS A 365 13.13 -7.53 3.85
C LYS A 365 12.65 -8.76 4.60
N ARG A 366 11.58 -9.36 4.13
CA ARG A 366 10.89 -10.49 4.79
C ARG A 366 11.83 -11.60 5.24
N ASN A 367 12.75 -12.04 4.38
CA ASN A 367 13.73 -13.09 4.69
C ASN A 367 14.64 -12.71 5.88
N VAL A 368 15.13 -11.46 5.92
CA VAL A 368 15.98 -10.97 7.01
C VAL A 368 15.22 -10.94 8.33
N VAL A 369 13.97 -10.42 8.30
CA VAL A 369 13.13 -10.38 9.50
C VAL A 369 12.79 -11.79 9.99
N THR A 370 12.42 -12.69 9.09
CA THR A 370 12.06 -14.07 9.43
C THR A 370 13.25 -14.81 10.06
N GLU A 371 14.46 -14.61 9.57
CA GLU A 371 15.67 -15.19 10.14
C GLU A 371 16.01 -14.58 11.50
N LYS A 372 16.06 -13.26 11.59
CA LYS A 372 16.45 -12.52 12.80
C LYS A 372 15.49 -12.74 13.97
N PHE A 373 14.18 -12.77 13.69
CA PHE A 373 13.14 -12.93 14.71
C PHE A 373 12.54 -14.34 14.74
N SER A 374 13.33 -15.35 14.33
CA SER A 374 12.88 -16.75 14.29
C SER A 374 12.39 -17.26 15.66
N ALA A 375 13.02 -16.86 16.75
CA ALA A 375 12.60 -17.22 18.11
C ALA A 375 11.23 -16.62 18.48
N ASP A 376 10.97 -15.37 18.08
CA ASP A 376 9.70 -14.70 18.30
C ASP A 376 8.59 -15.35 17.46
N ILE A 377 8.91 -15.73 16.21
CA ILE A 377 7.99 -16.48 15.34
C ILE A 377 7.63 -17.83 15.98
N GLU A 378 8.63 -18.61 16.44
CA GLU A 378 8.35 -19.89 17.09
C GLU A 378 7.51 -19.74 18.36
N ALA A 379 7.72 -18.67 19.13
CA ALA A 379 6.92 -18.38 20.33
C ALA A 379 5.42 -18.17 20.03
N ILE A 380 5.05 -17.66 18.84
CA ILE A 380 3.64 -17.55 18.41
C ILE A 380 2.96 -18.93 18.37
N TYR A 381 3.67 -19.98 18.01
CA TYR A 381 3.15 -21.33 17.81
C TYR A 381 3.29 -22.25 19.03
N GLN A 382 4.00 -21.80 20.06
CA GLN A 382 4.05 -22.51 21.34
C GLN A 382 2.70 -22.43 22.06
N LYS A 383 2.38 -23.51 22.84
CA LYS A 383 1.12 -23.62 23.58
C LYS A 383 1.14 -22.78 24.85
#